data_679a24c88706bba33f05d1671e2dc67e
#
_entry.id   679a24c88706bba33f05d1671e2dc67e
#
_cell.length_a   1.000
_cell.length_b   1.000
_cell.length_c   1.000
_cell.angle_alpha   90.00
_cell.angle_beta   90.00
_cell.angle_gamma   90.00
#
_symmetry.space_group_name_H-M   'P 1'
#
loop_
_entity.id
_entity.type
_entity.pdbx_description
1 polymer ?
#
loop_
_entity_poly.entity_id
_entity_poly.type
_entity_poly.pdbx_seq_one_letter_code
_entity_poly.pdbx_strand_id
1 'polypeptide(L)'
;DITKQIDGLDNKSDLQQGHIEAGTVDGKEYTLPFITDVSVMVWNKNLYKEAGLDPEKGPSSIDEFVEQAKAVAALNKDGVAGSYLAGQSGGALVFDLFPSVWADGESVMNADGTEATLDNDSMKAVLDAYKELANTTNGLGAGSKEETGATWTAPFANGNIGVMPYPNTSSTALFEAEKDGGFEVGVTPIPGTKEGKTSTFLGGDAMGISKDCKHVAQAWNFLAWLMSDDAQKEVFAANGDTASNIQTLKTAYDDADP
;
A
#
# COMPACT_ATOMS: atom_id res chain seq x y z
N ASP A 1 -10.05 1.27 -27.62
CA ASP A 1 -11.05 2.16 -27.05
C ASP A 1 -12.28 1.34 -26.67
N ILE A 2 -12.59 1.32 -25.38
CA ILE A 2 -13.72 0.59 -24.77
C ILE A 2 -14.66 1.54 -24.00
N THR A 3 -14.58 2.83 -24.25
CA THR A 3 -15.39 3.87 -23.57
C THR A 3 -16.87 3.54 -23.57
N LYS A 4 -17.43 3.21 -24.75
CA LYS A 4 -18.88 2.89 -24.87
C LYS A 4 -19.28 1.66 -24.05
N GLN A 5 -18.40 0.70 -23.95
CA GLN A 5 -18.62 -0.51 -23.17
C GLN A 5 -18.59 -0.19 -21.67
N ILE A 6 -17.62 0.62 -21.23
CA ILE A 6 -17.53 1.09 -19.82
C ILE A 6 -18.75 1.95 -19.47
N ASP A 7 -19.18 2.84 -20.36
CA ASP A 7 -20.40 3.65 -20.18
C ASP A 7 -21.67 2.82 -20.01
N GLY A 8 -21.67 1.60 -20.56
CA GLY A 8 -22.79 0.66 -20.46
C GLY A 8 -22.76 -0.24 -19.24
N LEU A 9 -21.78 -0.14 -18.37
CA LEU A 9 -21.73 -0.90 -17.10
C LEU A 9 -22.68 -0.28 -16.06
N ASP A 10 -23.53 -1.11 -15.47
CA ASP A 10 -24.48 -0.67 -14.43
C ASP A 10 -23.75 -0.16 -13.18
N ASN A 11 -22.53 -0.66 -12.92
CA ASN A 11 -21.71 -0.31 -11.78
C ASN A 11 -20.52 0.61 -12.12
N LYS A 12 -20.58 1.34 -13.24
CA LYS A 12 -19.51 2.26 -13.64
C LYS A 12 -19.10 3.23 -12.53
N SER A 13 -20.08 3.74 -11.76
CA SER A 13 -19.82 4.67 -10.64
C SER A 13 -19.08 4.04 -9.47
N ASP A 14 -19.04 2.72 -9.39
CA ASP A 14 -18.38 1.97 -8.33
C ASP A 14 -16.93 1.59 -8.67
N LEU A 15 -16.51 1.82 -9.92
CA LEU A 15 -15.13 1.57 -10.33
C LEU A 15 -14.18 2.61 -9.73
N GLN A 16 -12.98 2.18 -9.39
CA GLN A 16 -11.92 3.06 -8.89
C GLN A 16 -11.53 4.09 -9.94
N GLN A 17 -11.86 5.36 -9.70
CA GLN A 17 -11.67 6.43 -10.68
C GLN A 17 -10.21 6.66 -11.05
N GLY A 18 -9.27 6.52 -10.11
CA GLY A 18 -7.85 6.62 -10.39
C GLY A 18 -7.36 5.63 -11.46
N HIS A 19 -7.88 4.39 -11.47
CA HIS A 19 -7.57 3.42 -12.52
C HIS A 19 -8.20 3.79 -13.88
N ILE A 20 -9.43 4.32 -13.87
CA ILE A 20 -10.10 4.79 -15.09
C ILE A 20 -9.33 5.96 -15.69
N GLU A 21 -8.93 6.93 -14.86
CA GLU A 21 -8.14 8.09 -15.30
C GLU A 21 -6.78 7.66 -15.85
N ALA A 22 -6.08 6.74 -15.18
CA ALA A 22 -4.79 6.21 -15.65
C ALA A 22 -4.92 5.46 -16.99
N GLY A 23 -6.07 4.85 -17.27
CA GLY A 23 -6.39 4.17 -18.53
C GLY A 23 -7.02 5.05 -19.61
N THR A 24 -7.14 6.36 -19.36
CA THR A 24 -7.78 7.31 -20.27
C THR A 24 -6.74 8.11 -21.06
N VAL A 25 -6.84 8.08 -22.38
CA VAL A 25 -5.99 8.85 -23.30
C VAL A 25 -6.87 9.62 -24.27
N ASP A 26 -6.66 10.92 -24.39
CA ASP A 26 -7.44 11.81 -25.26
C ASP A 26 -8.97 11.67 -25.07
N GLY A 27 -9.41 11.51 -23.81
CA GLY A 27 -10.81 11.34 -23.43
C GLY A 27 -11.43 9.99 -23.83
N LYS A 28 -10.61 9.00 -24.14
CA LYS A 28 -11.04 7.63 -24.46
C LYS A 28 -10.49 6.67 -23.40
N GLU A 29 -11.35 5.81 -22.89
CA GLU A 29 -11.03 4.79 -21.90
C GLU A 29 -10.56 3.51 -22.61
N TYR A 30 -9.44 2.97 -22.18
CA TYR A 30 -8.81 1.79 -22.79
C TYR A 30 -8.71 0.60 -21.84
N THR A 31 -8.86 0.83 -20.53
CA THR A 31 -8.70 -0.20 -19.50
C THR A 31 -9.79 -0.12 -18.44
N LEU A 32 -10.01 -1.25 -17.77
CA LEU A 32 -10.77 -1.38 -16.51
C LEU A 32 -9.82 -1.66 -15.35
N PRO A 33 -10.17 -1.27 -14.12
CA PRO A 33 -9.46 -1.74 -12.92
C PRO A 33 -9.41 -3.27 -12.88
N PHE A 34 -8.34 -3.84 -12.31
CA PHE A 34 -8.25 -5.29 -12.08
C PHE A 34 -8.04 -5.59 -10.60
N ILE A 35 -6.87 -5.29 -10.07
CA ILE A 35 -6.54 -5.41 -8.65
C ILE A 35 -6.23 -4.01 -8.12
N THR A 36 -6.66 -3.73 -6.90
CA THR A 36 -6.31 -2.49 -6.22
C THR A 36 -5.18 -2.75 -5.23
N ASP A 37 -4.05 -2.06 -5.41
CA ASP A 37 -2.94 -2.06 -4.48
C ASP A 37 -3.01 -0.83 -3.58
N VAL A 38 -2.86 -1.06 -2.29
CA VAL A 38 -2.75 0.02 -1.31
C VAL A 38 -1.55 -0.22 -0.41
N SER A 39 -0.98 0.86 0.09
CA SER A 39 0.01 0.79 1.16
C SER A 39 -0.62 1.15 2.50
N VAL A 40 -0.20 0.47 3.55
CA VAL A 40 -0.61 0.71 4.93
C VAL A 40 0.62 0.76 5.83
N MET A 41 0.51 1.37 7.00
CA MET A 41 1.51 1.23 8.04
C MET A 41 1.15 0.02 8.90
N VAL A 42 2.09 -0.92 9.06
CA VAL A 42 1.94 -2.08 9.92
C VAL A 42 2.93 -2.02 11.07
N TRP A 43 2.55 -2.57 12.24
CA TRP A 43 3.47 -2.72 13.35
C TRP A 43 3.29 -4.05 14.08
N ASN A 44 4.39 -4.54 14.64
CA ASN A 44 4.44 -5.75 15.46
C ASN A 44 4.07 -5.41 16.91
N LYS A 45 2.84 -5.75 17.31
CA LYS A 45 2.32 -5.46 18.66
C LYS A 45 3.16 -6.10 19.77
N ASN A 46 3.76 -7.26 19.52
CA ASN A 46 4.60 -7.94 20.49
C ASN A 46 5.91 -7.16 20.75
N LEU A 47 6.57 -6.71 19.68
CA LEU A 47 7.76 -5.86 19.80
C LEU A 47 7.44 -4.51 20.44
N TYR A 48 6.26 -3.95 20.17
CA TYR A 48 5.80 -2.73 20.85
C TYR A 48 5.66 -2.93 22.35
N LYS A 49 4.98 -4.01 22.80
CA LYS A 49 4.87 -4.35 24.24
C LYS A 49 6.25 -4.47 24.89
N GLU A 50 7.20 -5.15 24.23
CA GLU A 50 8.57 -5.31 24.73
C GLU A 50 9.31 -3.96 24.81
N ALA A 51 9.09 -3.07 23.83
CA ALA A 51 9.69 -1.74 23.79
C ALA A 51 9.02 -0.72 24.73
N GLY A 52 7.96 -1.12 25.45
CA GLY A 52 7.20 -0.24 26.33
C GLY A 52 6.27 0.73 25.63
N LEU A 53 5.95 0.46 24.36
CA LEU A 53 4.97 1.20 23.57
C LEU A 53 3.56 0.64 23.79
N ASP A 54 2.54 1.45 23.48
CA ASP A 54 1.15 1.00 23.45
C ASP A 54 0.93 0.12 22.19
N PRO A 55 0.67 -1.18 22.34
CA PRO A 55 0.53 -2.09 21.20
C PRO A 55 -0.72 -1.81 20.35
N GLU A 56 -1.70 -1.08 20.89
CA GLU A 56 -2.93 -0.75 20.16
C GLU A 56 -2.83 0.58 19.39
N LYS A 57 -1.66 1.25 19.43
CA LYS A 57 -1.45 2.54 18.78
C LYS A 57 -0.29 2.50 17.80
N GLY A 58 -0.63 2.50 16.49
CA GLY A 58 0.34 2.80 15.45
C GLY A 58 0.70 4.29 15.39
N PRO A 59 1.69 4.66 14.57
CA PRO A 59 2.12 6.04 14.46
C PRO A 59 1.05 6.92 13.80
N SER A 60 0.81 8.11 14.35
CA SER A 60 -0.13 9.12 13.85
C SER A 60 0.57 10.25 13.07
N SER A 61 1.90 10.26 13.06
CA SER A 61 2.75 11.17 12.29
C SER A 61 4.07 10.48 11.92
N ILE A 62 4.80 11.09 10.99
CA ILE A 62 6.13 10.59 10.60
C ILE A 62 7.14 10.69 11.75
N ASP A 63 7.02 11.69 12.62
CA ASP A 63 7.85 11.83 13.80
C ASP A 63 7.58 10.68 14.79
N GLU A 64 6.30 10.38 15.04
CA GLU A 64 5.92 9.26 15.90
C GLU A 64 6.35 7.90 15.33
N PHE A 65 6.30 7.73 14.00
CA PHE A 65 6.87 6.57 13.33
C PHE A 65 8.36 6.39 13.66
N VAL A 66 9.15 7.46 13.58
CA VAL A 66 10.58 7.43 13.93
C VAL A 66 10.79 7.09 15.39
N GLU A 67 10.03 7.70 16.31
CA GLU A 67 10.13 7.44 17.75
C GLU A 67 9.81 5.98 18.07
N GLN A 68 8.72 5.43 17.52
CA GLN A 68 8.32 4.05 17.74
C GLN A 68 9.33 3.06 17.15
N ALA A 69 9.82 3.31 15.92
CA ALA A 69 10.87 2.49 15.31
C ALA A 69 12.16 2.50 16.15
N LYS A 70 12.58 3.65 16.66
CA LYS A 70 13.75 3.76 17.55
C LYS A 70 13.57 3.05 18.86
N ALA A 71 12.37 3.07 19.45
CA ALA A 71 12.08 2.33 20.67
C ALA A 71 12.24 0.82 20.48
N VAL A 72 11.74 0.27 19.33
CA VAL A 72 11.97 -1.14 19.00
C VAL A 72 13.45 -1.42 18.71
N ALA A 73 14.13 -0.56 17.96
CA ALA A 73 15.57 -0.69 17.68
C ALA A 73 16.40 -0.76 18.98
N ALA A 74 16.01 0.00 20.02
CA ALA A 74 16.68 0.03 21.32
C ALA A 74 16.58 -1.28 22.13
N LEU A 75 15.71 -2.22 21.73
CA LEU A 75 15.67 -3.56 22.31
C LEU A 75 16.99 -4.32 22.11
N ASN A 76 17.75 -3.96 21.08
CA ASN A 76 19.03 -4.60 20.71
C ASN A 76 18.95 -6.13 20.62
N LYS A 77 17.81 -6.65 20.15
CA LYS A 77 17.61 -8.09 19.93
C LYS A 77 18.25 -8.48 18.60
N ASP A 78 18.85 -9.66 18.56
CA ASP A 78 19.47 -10.19 17.35
C ASP A 78 18.44 -10.34 16.22
N GLY A 79 18.76 -9.80 15.06
CA GLY A 79 17.89 -9.80 13.88
C GLY A 79 16.69 -8.82 13.92
N VAL A 80 16.43 -8.14 15.05
CA VAL A 80 15.32 -7.19 15.18
C VAL A 80 15.76 -5.76 14.84
N ALA A 81 14.92 -5.05 14.10
CA ALA A 81 15.13 -3.66 13.76
C ALA A 81 13.85 -2.81 13.92
N GLY A 82 14.03 -1.50 13.99
CA GLY A 82 12.91 -0.56 14.10
C GLY A 82 12.02 -0.56 12.88
N SER A 83 12.62 -0.44 11.70
CA SER A 83 11.91 -0.40 10.42
C SER A 83 12.70 -1.09 9.30
N TYR A 84 12.10 -1.14 8.12
CA TYR A 84 12.72 -1.68 6.91
C TYR A 84 12.33 -0.85 5.69
N LEU A 85 13.22 -0.78 4.71
CA LEU A 85 13.03 0.01 3.48
C LEU A 85 13.68 -0.73 2.31
N ALA A 86 13.02 -0.76 1.16
CA ALA A 86 13.61 -1.30 -0.07
C ALA A 86 14.46 -0.25 -0.78
N GLY A 87 15.67 0.01 -0.26
CA GLY A 87 16.50 1.16 -0.61
C GLY A 87 16.95 1.25 -2.07
N GLN A 88 16.91 0.15 -2.83
CA GLN A 88 17.23 0.13 -4.27
C GLN A 88 16.01 -0.12 -5.16
N SER A 89 14.79 -0.09 -4.62
CA SER A 89 13.56 -0.24 -5.39
C SER A 89 12.83 1.09 -5.55
N GLY A 90 12.96 1.73 -6.71
CA GLY A 90 12.20 2.96 -6.98
C GLY A 90 10.69 2.77 -6.85
N GLY A 91 10.14 1.62 -7.24
CA GLY A 91 8.72 1.29 -7.09
C GLY A 91 8.29 1.18 -5.63
N ALA A 92 9.02 0.40 -4.82
CA ALA A 92 8.71 0.27 -3.38
C ALA A 92 8.85 1.62 -2.66
N LEU A 93 9.84 2.44 -3.01
CA LEU A 93 9.99 3.78 -2.41
C LEU A 93 8.80 4.70 -2.69
N VAL A 94 8.14 4.56 -3.84
CA VAL A 94 6.88 5.28 -4.10
C VAL A 94 5.78 4.81 -3.16
N PHE A 95 5.67 3.51 -2.92
CA PHE A 95 4.73 2.93 -1.96
C PHE A 95 4.96 3.41 -0.53
N ASP A 96 6.22 3.54 -0.13
CA ASP A 96 6.62 3.81 1.25
C ASP A 96 6.60 5.30 1.59
N LEU A 97 7.10 6.16 0.68
CA LEU A 97 7.40 7.55 1.01
C LEU A 97 6.31 8.53 0.56
N PHE A 98 5.74 8.32 -0.63
CA PHE A 98 4.82 9.30 -1.21
C PHE A 98 3.49 9.45 -0.46
N PRO A 99 2.92 8.39 0.15
CA PRO A 99 1.69 8.55 0.95
C PRO A 99 1.82 9.60 2.05
N SER A 100 2.95 9.69 2.73
CA SER A 100 3.16 10.72 3.77
C SER A 100 3.17 12.14 3.20
N VAL A 101 3.67 12.31 1.97
CA VAL A 101 3.63 13.60 1.25
C VAL A 101 2.20 13.96 0.84
N TRP A 102 1.46 12.99 0.30
CA TRP A 102 0.05 13.20 -0.09
C TRP A 102 -0.87 13.43 1.12
N ALA A 103 -0.58 12.82 2.27
CA ALA A 103 -1.31 13.05 3.51
C ALA A 103 -1.29 14.53 3.92
N ASP A 104 -0.21 15.24 3.66
CA ASP A 104 -0.08 16.67 3.93
C ASP A 104 -0.76 17.56 2.89
N GLY A 105 -1.26 16.98 1.80
CA GLY A 105 -1.88 17.69 0.69
C GLY A 105 -0.87 18.19 -0.36
N GLU A 106 0.39 17.77 -0.25
CA GLU A 106 1.44 18.07 -1.22
C GLU A 106 1.40 17.07 -2.40
N SER A 107 1.96 17.46 -3.53
CA SER A 107 2.06 16.61 -4.71
C SER A 107 3.52 16.30 -5.04
N VAL A 108 3.75 15.16 -5.68
CA VAL A 108 5.07 14.76 -6.18
C VAL A 108 5.32 15.18 -7.63
N MET A 109 4.25 15.60 -8.32
CA MET A 109 4.28 16.15 -9.68
C MET A 109 3.28 17.30 -9.81
N ASN A 110 3.51 18.17 -10.79
CA ASN A 110 2.51 19.19 -11.17
C ASN A 110 1.25 18.53 -11.78
N ALA A 111 0.18 19.32 -11.94
CA ALA A 111 -1.11 18.80 -12.42
C ALA A 111 -1.04 18.15 -13.82
N ASP A 112 -0.12 18.62 -14.67
CA ASP A 112 0.06 18.10 -16.03
C ASP A 112 1.01 16.87 -16.08
N GLY A 113 1.61 16.47 -14.95
CA GLY A 113 2.56 15.35 -14.88
C GLY A 113 3.88 15.58 -15.61
N THR A 114 4.23 16.84 -15.90
CA THR A 114 5.40 17.20 -16.71
C THR A 114 6.61 17.64 -15.88
N GLU A 115 6.40 18.02 -14.62
CA GLU A 115 7.45 18.49 -13.71
C GLU A 115 7.31 17.83 -12.34
N ALA A 116 8.42 17.35 -11.78
CA ALA A 116 8.49 16.85 -10.44
C ALA A 116 8.43 17.98 -9.41
N THR A 117 7.61 17.81 -8.36
CA THR A 117 7.47 18.77 -7.24
C THR A 117 7.98 18.17 -5.93
N LEU A 118 8.95 17.26 -6.01
CA LEU A 118 9.52 16.55 -4.86
C LEU A 118 10.31 17.43 -3.90
N ASP A 119 10.75 18.63 -4.32
CA ASP A 119 11.46 19.58 -3.45
C ASP A 119 10.46 20.38 -2.61
N ASN A 120 9.66 19.68 -1.79
CA ASN A 120 8.74 20.27 -0.83
C ASN A 120 9.13 19.87 0.61
N ASP A 121 8.55 20.55 1.60
CA ASP A 121 8.92 20.34 3.00
C ASP A 121 8.47 18.99 3.53
N SER A 122 7.33 18.45 3.07
CA SER A 122 6.85 17.14 3.47
C SER A 122 7.79 16.03 2.98
N MET A 123 8.26 16.08 1.73
CA MET A 123 9.23 15.11 1.23
C MET A 123 10.57 15.21 1.98
N LYS A 124 11.04 16.42 2.29
CA LYS A 124 12.25 16.59 3.09
C LYS A 124 12.11 15.97 4.46
N ALA A 125 10.98 16.19 5.15
CA ALA A 125 10.70 15.59 6.45
C ALA A 125 10.69 14.05 6.39
N VAL A 126 10.03 13.47 5.38
CA VAL A 126 10.03 12.01 5.17
C VAL A 126 11.44 11.47 4.93
N LEU A 127 12.23 12.12 4.09
CA LEU A 127 13.63 11.71 3.83
C LEU A 127 14.51 11.86 5.06
N ASP A 128 14.33 12.92 5.86
CA ASP A 128 15.07 13.12 7.11
C ASP A 128 14.69 12.05 8.15
N ALA A 129 13.43 11.63 8.22
CA ALA A 129 12.98 10.53 9.07
C ALA A 129 13.70 9.21 8.74
N TYR A 130 13.75 8.82 7.49
CA TYR A 130 14.47 7.60 7.07
C TYR A 130 15.99 7.74 7.21
N LYS A 131 16.55 8.92 7.01
CA LYS A 131 17.95 9.22 7.28
C LYS A 131 18.26 9.08 8.77
N GLU A 132 17.39 9.55 9.65
CA GLU A 132 17.53 9.35 11.10
C GLU A 132 17.55 7.88 11.47
N LEU A 133 16.59 7.08 10.96
CA LEU A 133 16.56 5.63 11.17
C LEU A 133 17.81 4.94 10.60
N ALA A 134 18.29 5.34 9.43
CA ALA A 134 19.52 4.80 8.83
C ALA A 134 20.79 5.10 9.66
N ASN A 135 20.79 6.16 10.47
CA ASN A 135 21.87 6.52 11.37
C ASN A 135 21.68 6.01 12.81
N THR A 136 20.54 5.41 13.10
CA THR A 136 20.23 4.78 14.39
C THR A 136 20.67 3.31 14.37
N THR A 137 21.34 2.82 15.42
CA THR A 137 21.69 1.41 15.56
C THR A 137 20.40 0.56 15.53
N ASN A 138 20.32 -0.42 14.64
CA ASN A 138 19.11 -1.23 14.39
C ASN A 138 17.88 -0.41 13.97
N GLY A 139 18.02 0.85 13.57
CA GLY A 139 16.90 1.67 13.13
C GLY A 139 16.29 1.17 11.82
N LEU A 140 17.14 0.74 10.87
CA LEU A 140 16.73 -0.01 9.68
C LEU A 140 17.32 -1.42 9.73
N GLY A 141 16.55 -2.40 9.29
CA GLY A 141 16.95 -3.80 9.24
C GLY A 141 18.12 -4.03 8.27
N ALA A 142 18.90 -5.08 8.58
CA ALA A 142 20.02 -5.48 7.75
C ALA A 142 19.55 -5.76 6.30
N GLY A 143 20.29 -5.26 5.32
CA GLY A 143 19.94 -5.39 3.91
C GLY A 143 18.98 -4.33 3.37
N SER A 144 18.37 -3.48 4.20
CA SER A 144 17.46 -2.42 3.73
C SER A 144 18.04 -1.57 2.59
N LYS A 145 19.33 -1.22 2.66
CA LYS A 145 19.97 -0.37 1.66
C LYS A 145 20.16 -1.06 0.31
N GLU A 146 20.34 -2.36 0.32
CA GLU A 146 20.60 -3.19 -0.84
C GLU A 146 19.34 -3.87 -1.38
N GLU A 147 18.22 -3.78 -0.66
CA GLU A 147 16.95 -4.42 -1.04
C GLU A 147 16.38 -3.83 -2.34
N THR A 148 16.13 -4.70 -3.30
CA THR A 148 15.64 -4.36 -4.65
C THR A 148 14.12 -4.44 -4.82
N GLY A 149 13.40 -4.76 -3.74
CA GLY A 149 11.94 -4.86 -3.70
C GLY A 149 11.39 -6.28 -3.83
N ALA A 150 12.22 -7.27 -4.13
CA ALA A 150 11.74 -8.64 -4.31
C ALA A 150 11.33 -9.32 -3.00
N THR A 151 11.97 -8.94 -1.89
CA THR A 151 11.79 -9.60 -0.58
C THR A 151 11.55 -8.62 0.57
N TRP A 152 11.26 -7.35 0.27
CA TRP A 152 11.20 -6.27 1.26
C TRP A 152 10.13 -6.42 2.35
N THR A 153 9.09 -7.21 2.08
CA THR A 153 8.02 -7.49 3.05
C THR A 153 8.37 -8.65 4.00
N ALA A 154 9.27 -9.55 3.60
CA ALA A 154 9.61 -10.76 4.36
C ALA A 154 10.18 -10.48 5.76
N PRO A 155 11.04 -9.48 6.00
CA PRO A 155 11.55 -9.20 7.35
C PRO A 155 10.46 -8.88 8.36
N PHE A 156 9.39 -8.19 7.96
CA PHE A 156 8.25 -7.92 8.85
C PHE A 156 7.43 -9.20 9.07
N ALA A 157 7.07 -9.93 8.03
CA ALA A 157 6.32 -11.19 8.14
C ALA A 157 7.06 -12.24 9.02
N ASN A 158 8.38 -12.18 9.06
CA ASN A 158 9.21 -13.01 9.96
C ASN A 158 9.28 -12.49 11.40
N GLY A 159 8.58 -11.42 11.75
CA GLY A 159 8.55 -10.86 13.10
C GLY A 159 9.77 -10.01 13.50
N ASN A 160 10.63 -9.67 12.54
CA ASN A 160 11.92 -9.02 12.81
C ASN A 160 11.87 -7.48 12.78
N ILE A 161 10.75 -6.89 12.38
CA ILE A 161 10.62 -5.44 12.20
C ILE A 161 9.53 -4.89 13.11
N GLY A 162 9.81 -3.74 13.74
CA GLY A 162 8.88 -3.06 14.64
C GLY A 162 7.70 -2.43 13.90
N VAL A 163 7.97 -1.58 12.93
CA VAL A 163 6.96 -0.81 12.18
C VAL A 163 7.47 -0.44 10.80
N MET A 164 6.64 -0.57 9.77
CA MET A 164 7.02 -0.18 8.41
C MET A 164 5.80 0.01 7.52
N PRO A 165 5.90 0.78 6.42
CA PRO A 165 4.94 0.72 5.33
C PRO A 165 4.90 -0.67 4.70
N TYR A 166 3.71 -1.14 4.33
CA TYR A 166 3.49 -2.49 3.85
C TYR A 166 2.42 -2.54 2.76
N PRO A 167 2.58 -3.34 1.70
CA PRO A 167 1.58 -3.48 0.66
C PRO A 167 0.49 -4.49 1.07
N ASN A 168 -0.77 -4.19 0.76
CA ASN A 168 -1.87 -5.12 0.97
C ASN A 168 -1.70 -6.44 0.21
N THR A 169 -1.02 -6.43 -0.93
CA THR A 169 -0.74 -7.62 -1.75
C THR A 169 0.12 -8.68 -1.05
N SER A 170 0.76 -8.34 0.06
CA SER A 170 1.52 -9.26 0.90
C SER A 170 0.82 -9.60 2.24
N SER A 171 -0.44 -9.19 2.42
CA SER A 171 -1.18 -9.37 3.68
C SER A 171 -1.39 -10.84 4.08
N THR A 172 -1.53 -11.76 3.12
CA THR A 172 -1.66 -13.19 3.37
C THR A 172 -0.52 -13.73 4.25
N ALA A 173 0.73 -13.25 4.03
CA ALA A 173 1.85 -13.65 4.85
C ALA A 173 1.74 -13.18 6.31
N LEU A 174 1.07 -12.05 6.56
CA LEU A 174 0.81 -11.54 7.91
C LEU A 174 -0.25 -12.37 8.62
N PHE A 175 -1.34 -12.71 7.95
CA PHE A 175 -2.39 -13.57 8.51
C PHE A 175 -1.87 -14.97 8.84
N GLU A 176 -1.00 -15.53 8.00
CA GLU A 176 -0.35 -16.81 8.29
C GLU A 176 0.57 -16.71 9.51
N ALA A 177 1.37 -15.65 9.60
CA ALA A 177 2.24 -15.42 10.74
C ALA A 177 1.48 -15.28 12.07
N GLU A 178 0.32 -14.61 12.08
CA GLU A 178 -0.55 -14.52 13.26
C GLU A 178 -1.16 -15.87 13.64
N LYS A 179 -1.70 -16.63 12.66
CA LYS A 179 -2.31 -17.95 12.90
C LYS A 179 -1.34 -18.95 13.52
N ASP A 180 -0.08 -18.93 13.13
CA ASP A 180 0.95 -19.83 13.64
C ASP A 180 1.46 -19.43 15.05
N GLY A 181 0.83 -18.44 15.67
CA GLY A 181 1.17 -17.94 17.01
C GLY A 181 2.47 -17.13 17.03
N GLY A 182 2.83 -16.51 15.89
CA GLY A 182 4.02 -15.71 15.76
C GLY A 182 3.92 -14.37 16.50
N PHE A 183 3.14 -13.42 15.98
CA PHE A 183 2.95 -12.11 16.59
C PHE A 183 1.65 -11.46 16.11
N GLU A 184 1.11 -10.55 16.91
CA GLU A 184 -0.07 -9.78 16.57
C GLU A 184 0.33 -8.56 15.71
N VAL A 185 -0.44 -8.28 14.66
CA VAL A 185 -0.21 -7.15 13.75
C VAL A 185 -1.19 -6.02 14.04
N GLY A 186 -0.67 -4.79 14.06
CA GLY A 186 -1.49 -3.60 14.02
C GLY A 186 -1.42 -2.95 12.63
N VAL A 187 -2.50 -2.29 12.20
CA VAL A 187 -2.60 -1.67 10.87
C VAL A 187 -3.23 -0.29 10.98
N THR A 188 -2.68 0.69 10.26
CA THR A 188 -3.23 2.04 10.11
C THR A 188 -2.91 2.60 8.73
N PRO A 189 -3.65 3.58 8.21
CA PRO A 189 -3.20 4.34 7.04
C PRO A 189 -1.82 4.96 7.28
N ILE A 190 -1.06 5.21 6.21
CA ILE A 190 0.27 5.82 6.32
C ILE A 190 0.14 7.27 6.81
N PRO A 191 0.82 7.64 7.89
CA PRO A 191 0.74 8.99 8.45
C PRO A 191 1.52 10.02 7.62
N GLY A 192 1.04 11.25 7.64
CA GLY A 192 1.76 12.43 7.14
C GLY A 192 2.77 12.99 8.14
N THR A 193 3.34 14.14 7.82
CA THR A 193 4.23 14.87 8.74
C THR A 193 3.49 15.52 9.90
N LYS A 194 2.16 15.68 9.77
CA LYS A 194 1.29 16.27 10.79
C LYS A 194 0.39 15.21 11.39
N GLU A 195 0.22 15.26 12.71
CA GLU A 195 -0.65 14.36 13.45
C GLU A 195 -2.08 14.32 12.87
N GLY A 196 -2.61 13.11 12.72
CA GLY A 196 -3.96 12.86 12.21
C GLY A 196 -4.14 13.09 10.71
N LYS A 197 -3.08 13.39 9.97
CA LYS A 197 -3.07 13.40 8.52
C LYS A 197 -2.61 12.04 8.01
N THR A 198 -3.39 11.44 7.13
CA THR A 198 -3.11 10.10 6.61
C THR A 198 -3.38 10.01 5.12
N SER A 199 -2.69 9.11 4.44
CA SER A 199 -2.95 8.77 3.06
C SER A 199 -2.56 7.31 2.80
N THR A 200 -2.71 6.88 1.55
CA THR A 200 -2.25 5.58 1.07
C THR A 200 -1.74 5.74 -0.36
N PHE A 201 -0.85 4.87 -0.79
CA PHE A 201 -0.67 4.64 -2.22
C PHE A 201 -1.95 3.95 -2.73
N LEU A 202 -2.48 4.45 -3.82
CA LEU A 202 -3.56 3.80 -4.56
C LEU A 202 -3.04 3.45 -5.95
N GLY A 203 -2.73 2.20 -6.13
CA GLY A 203 -2.25 1.64 -7.39
C GLY A 203 -2.99 0.37 -7.74
N GLY A 204 -2.30 -0.51 -8.44
CA GLY A 204 -2.81 -1.80 -8.87
C GLY A 204 -2.70 -1.98 -10.37
N ASP A 205 -3.39 -2.99 -10.86
CA ASP A 205 -3.36 -3.37 -12.26
C ASP A 205 -4.63 -2.97 -12.99
N ALA A 206 -4.47 -2.67 -14.27
CA ALA A 206 -5.57 -2.37 -15.17
C ALA A 206 -5.56 -3.32 -16.37
N MET A 207 -6.74 -3.73 -16.82
CA MET A 207 -6.90 -4.64 -17.95
C MET A 207 -7.51 -3.95 -19.16
N GLY A 208 -6.93 -4.20 -20.31
CA GLY A 208 -7.45 -3.73 -21.59
C GLY A 208 -7.58 -4.86 -22.61
N ILE A 209 -8.21 -4.55 -23.75
CA ILE A 209 -8.35 -5.49 -24.86
C ILE A 209 -7.33 -5.10 -25.93
N SER A 210 -6.46 -6.05 -26.32
CA SER A 210 -5.51 -5.84 -27.40
C SER A 210 -6.23 -5.45 -28.70
N LYS A 211 -5.68 -4.48 -29.44
CA LYS A 211 -6.18 -4.10 -30.77
C LYS A 211 -6.20 -5.27 -31.77
N ASP A 212 -5.36 -6.28 -31.55
CA ASP A 212 -5.24 -7.45 -32.42
C ASP A 212 -6.14 -8.62 -31.98
N CYS A 213 -6.93 -8.43 -30.91
CA CYS A 213 -7.88 -9.43 -30.43
C CYS A 213 -8.91 -9.77 -31.50
N LYS A 214 -9.08 -11.05 -31.80
CA LYS A 214 -10.06 -11.56 -32.77
C LYS A 214 -11.44 -11.81 -32.16
N HIS A 215 -11.54 -11.77 -30.84
CA HIS A 215 -12.73 -12.12 -30.05
C HIS A 215 -13.08 -11.00 -29.07
N VAL A 216 -13.15 -9.74 -29.57
CA VAL A 216 -13.35 -8.55 -28.75
C VAL A 216 -14.60 -8.64 -27.86
N ALA A 217 -15.71 -9.15 -28.41
CA ALA A 217 -16.95 -9.28 -27.64
C ALA A 217 -16.82 -10.25 -26.47
N GLN A 218 -16.14 -11.38 -26.68
CA GLN A 218 -15.91 -12.38 -25.62
C GLN A 218 -14.92 -11.85 -24.57
N ALA A 219 -13.87 -11.19 -25.02
CA ALA A 219 -12.92 -10.51 -24.11
C ALA A 219 -13.63 -9.46 -23.27
N TRP A 220 -14.49 -8.63 -23.86
CA TRP A 220 -15.28 -7.66 -23.12
C TRP A 220 -16.22 -8.32 -22.09
N ASN A 221 -16.94 -9.37 -22.48
CA ASN A 221 -17.83 -10.08 -21.55
C ASN A 221 -17.08 -10.63 -20.34
N PHE A 222 -15.85 -11.10 -20.54
CA PHE A 222 -14.99 -11.55 -19.44
C PHE A 222 -14.57 -10.39 -18.53
N LEU A 223 -14.10 -9.27 -19.11
CA LEU A 223 -13.72 -8.08 -18.35
C LEU A 223 -14.90 -7.49 -17.58
N ALA A 224 -16.08 -7.39 -18.21
CA ALA A 224 -17.30 -6.92 -17.55
C ALA A 224 -17.73 -7.83 -16.40
N TRP A 225 -17.61 -9.16 -16.57
CA TRP A 225 -17.88 -10.11 -15.51
C TRP A 225 -16.92 -9.94 -14.32
N LEU A 226 -15.63 -9.71 -14.55
CA LEU A 226 -14.66 -9.44 -13.48
C LEU A 226 -15.02 -8.21 -12.66
N MET A 227 -15.76 -7.25 -13.22
CA MET A 227 -16.24 -6.05 -12.50
C MET A 227 -17.58 -6.29 -11.79
N SER A 228 -18.20 -7.48 -11.91
CA SER A 228 -19.42 -7.78 -11.17
C SER A 228 -19.15 -7.97 -9.68
N ASP A 229 -20.16 -7.72 -8.84
CA ASP A 229 -20.07 -7.92 -7.39
C ASP A 229 -19.67 -9.35 -7.03
N ASP A 230 -20.22 -10.35 -7.73
CA ASP A 230 -19.91 -11.76 -7.50
C ASP A 230 -18.43 -12.05 -7.75
N ALA A 231 -17.88 -11.61 -8.90
CA ALA A 231 -16.48 -11.81 -9.21
C ALA A 231 -15.55 -11.05 -8.23
N GLN A 232 -15.92 -9.83 -7.88
CA GLN A 232 -15.15 -9.01 -6.93
C GLN A 232 -15.11 -9.66 -5.53
N LYS A 233 -16.19 -10.32 -5.11
CA LYS A 233 -16.24 -11.03 -3.82
C LYS A 233 -15.59 -12.42 -3.87
N GLU A 234 -15.97 -13.23 -4.87
CA GLU A 234 -15.59 -14.65 -4.90
C GLU A 234 -14.19 -14.89 -5.50
N VAL A 235 -13.76 -14.03 -6.44
CA VAL A 235 -12.45 -14.19 -7.09
C VAL A 235 -11.38 -13.33 -6.43
N PHE A 236 -11.70 -12.10 -6.04
CA PHE A 236 -10.70 -11.19 -5.44
C PHE A 236 -10.74 -11.23 -3.91
N ALA A 237 -11.80 -10.75 -3.28
CA ALA A 237 -11.86 -10.62 -1.83
C ALA A 237 -11.68 -11.95 -1.09
N ALA A 238 -12.33 -13.03 -1.56
CA ALA A 238 -12.20 -14.35 -0.95
C ALA A 238 -10.79 -14.98 -1.06
N ASN A 239 -9.94 -14.45 -1.95
CA ASN A 239 -8.55 -14.87 -2.09
C ASN A 239 -7.55 -13.90 -1.44
N GLY A 240 -8.02 -12.91 -0.68
CA GLY A 240 -7.19 -11.94 0.03
C GLY A 240 -6.74 -10.75 -0.83
N ASP A 241 -7.23 -10.64 -2.07
CA ASP A 241 -6.98 -9.50 -2.93
C ASP A 241 -7.92 -8.33 -2.60
N THR A 242 -7.48 -7.11 -2.82
CA THR A 242 -8.33 -5.93 -2.62
C THR A 242 -9.19 -5.70 -3.85
N ALA A 243 -10.51 -5.74 -3.66
CA ALA A 243 -11.48 -5.50 -4.71
C ALA A 243 -11.32 -4.09 -5.32
N SER A 244 -11.58 -3.99 -6.63
CA SER A 244 -11.53 -2.71 -7.37
C SER A 244 -12.87 -1.98 -7.42
N ASN A 245 -13.91 -2.62 -6.91
CA ASN A 245 -15.26 -2.06 -6.83
C ASN A 245 -15.47 -1.44 -5.46
N ILE A 246 -15.81 -0.15 -5.40
CA ILE A 246 -15.96 0.62 -4.15
C ILE A 246 -17.06 0.06 -3.25
N GLN A 247 -18.16 -0.44 -3.83
CA GLN A 247 -19.24 -1.03 -3.05
C GLN A 247 -18.80 -2.36 -2.43
N THR A 248 -18.06 -3.18 -3.16
CA THR A 248 -17.49 -4.42 -2.64
C THR A 248 -16.47 -4.14 -1.53
N LEU A 249 -15.61 -3.13 -1.67
CA LEU A 249 -14.71 -2.70 -0.62
C LEU A 249 -15.42 -2.35 0.69
N LYS A 250 -16.63 -1.80 0.61
CA LYS A 250 -17.42 -1.44 1.80
C LYS A 250 -18.14 -2.60 2.46
N THR A 251 -18.40 -3.68 1.74
CA THR A 251 -19.32 -4.74 2.20
C THR A 251 -18.70 -6.13 2.28
N ALA A 252 -17.64 -6.40 1.52
CA ALA A 252 -17.06 -7.76 1.47
C ALA A 252 -16.09 -8.06 2.63
N TYR A 253 -15.67 -7.03 3.35
CA TYR A 253 -14.68 -7.14 4.44
C TYR A 253 -15.27 -6.77 5.81
N ASP A 254 -16.57 -6.41 5.88
CA ASP A 254 -17.23 -6.03 7.15
C ASP A 254 -17.30 -7.17 8.17
N ASP A 255 -17.33 -8.42 7.71
CA ASP A 255 -17.36 -9.63 8.54
C ASP A 255 -15.99 -10.31 8.65
N ALA A 256 -14.94 -9.72 8.06
CA ALA A 256 -13.59 -10.20 8.26
C ALA A 256 -13.18 -9.94 9.71
N ASP A 257 -12.87 -11.00 10.43
CA ASP A 257 -12.31 -10.91 11.78
C ASP A 257 -11.03 -10.07 11.69
N PRO A 258 -10.91 -8.99 12.49
CA PRO A 258 -9.82 -8.04 12.36
C PRO A 258 -8.45 -8.65 12.65
#